data_b8b13b1802056d63b0d8698f00a5682c
#
_entry.id   b8b13b1802056d63b0d8698f00a5682c
#
_cell.length_a   1.000
_cell.length_b   1.000
_cell.length_c   1.000
_cell.angle_alpha   90.00
_cell.angle_beta   90.00
_cell.angle_gamma   90.00
#
_symmetry.space_group_name_H-M   'P 1'
#
loop_
_entity.id
_entity.type
_entity.pdbx_description
1 polymer ?
#
loop_
_entity_poly.entity_id
_entity_poly.type
_entity_poly.pdbx_seq_one_letter_code
_entity_poly.pdbx_strand_id
1 'polypeptide(L)'
;MNYRNKFLGLLGVLAVIAAIYYFATANRSTDLSLIGTVDSNQVIVSARVSGRIERLLVDEGSVVKQGDAIAELDRAELEAQARAVAAQVTSLGSRVSSSVASAAQASGETSSDVASARALMAEAQAALEREQLDNARMVKLADEGVASQQDRDRSSAALKAAQARVKSLQDQVQAAQARTNQARAAASNVSATRSEMNAAQAQLAEAETRLGYTRVVAPVSGTVSVRAARQGEVVNAGQPIVTIVDLTDVWVRVAVPETESDGVALGDALQVRLPSGRMLEGTVIFKGVEADFATQRDVGRSKRDIKTVVLKVRVDNRDQRLTPGMTAEVLVPLKKK
;
A
#
# COMPACT_ATOMS: atom_id res chain seq x y z
N MET A 1 71.53 -6.41 68.70
CA MET A 1 70.23 -6.70 68.04
C MET A 1 70.35 -6.43 66.52
N ASN A 2 70.33 -7.50 65.70
CA ASN A 2 70.99 -7.71 64.43
C ASN A 2 70.49 -6.83 63.29
N TYR A 3 71.40 -6.04 62.67
CA TYR A 3 71.19 -5.31 61.44
C TYR A 3 70.64 -6.21 60.30
N ARG A 4 70.93 -7.51 60.35
CA ARG A 4 70.49 -8.55 59.42
C ARG A 4 68.95 -8.78 59.43
N ASN A 5 68.28 -8.64 60.62
CA ASN A 5 66.85 -8.79 60.72
C ASN A 5 66.10 -7.51 60.30
N LYS A 6 66.70 -6.33 60.45
CA LYS A 6 66.17 -5.08 59.93
C LYS A 6 66.26 -4.99 58.39
N PHE A 7 67.34 -5.55 57.82
CA PHE A 7 67.50 -5.61 56.39
C PHE A 7 66.52 -6.58 55.73
N LEU A 8 66.29 -7.77 56.34
CA LEU A 8 65.29 -8.71 55.90
C LEU A 8 63.86 -8.16 55.99
N GLY A 9 63.54 -7.40 57.01
CA GLY A 9 62.27 -6.70 57.15
C GLY A 9 62.04 -5.66 56.05
N LEU A 10 63.06 -4.86 55.72
CA LEU A 10 62.98 -3.86 54.66
C LEU A 10 62.82 -4.53 53.29
N LEU A 11 63.48 -5.65 53.05
CA LEU A 11 63.37 -6.38 51.78
C LEU A 11 61.97 -7.02 51.63
N GLY A 12 61.36 -7.49 52.72
CA GLY A 12 59.98 -7.98 52.75
C GLY A 12 58.96 -6.93 52.41
N VAL A 13 59.10 -5.70 53.03
CA VAL A 13 58.23 -4.58 52.71
C VAL A 13 58.38 -4.13 51.24
N LEU A 14 59.57 -4.10 50.70
CA LEU A 14 59.82 -3.73 49.31
C LEU A 14 59.22 -4.78 48.34
N ALA A 15 59.30 -6.09 48.66
CA ALA A 15 58.66 -7.18 47.92
C ALA A 15 57.12 -7.07 47.91
N VAL A 16 56.51 -6.71 49.08
CA VAL A 16 55.08 -6.48 49.16
C VAL A 16 54.65 -5.29 48.38
N ILE A 17 55.38 -4.17 48.40
CA ILE A 17 55.12 -2.97 47.60
C ILE A 17 55.26 -3.30 46.09
N ALA A 18 56.29 -4.05 45.72
CA ALA A 18 56.50 -4.49 44.35
C ALA A 18 55.37 -5.42 43.88
N ALA A 19 54.89 -6.33 44.74
CA ALA A 19 53.77 -7.21 44.45
C ALA A 19 52.47 -6.43 44.31
N ILE A 20 52.18 -5.46 45.20
CA ILE A 20 51.00 -4.58 45.11
C ILE A 20 51.07 -3.76 43.81
N TYR A 21 52.24 -3.19 43.48
CA TYR A 21 52.43 -2.43 42.25
C TYR A 21 52.28 -3.31 41.02
N TYR A 22 52.83 -4.54 41.03
CA TYR A 22 52.66 -5.50 39.97
C TYR A 22 51.19 -5.93 39.78
N PHE A 23 50.46 -6.24 40.86
CA PHE A 23 49.04 -6.58 40.79
C PHE A 23 48.18 -5.37 40.34
N ALA A 24 48.51 -4.14 40.76
CA ALA A 24 47.80 -2.94 40.38
C ALA A 24 48.05 -2.58 38.88
N THR A 25 49.26 -2.89 38.34
CA THR A 25 49.58 -2.63 36.94
C THR A 25 49.25 -3.82 36.01
N ALA A 26 49.29 -5.07 36.53
CA ALA A 26 49.02 -6.28 35.76
C ALA A 26 47.50 -6.40 35.43
N ASN A 27 46.65 -5.71 36.17
CA ASN A 27 45.19 -5.73 35.96
C ASN A 27 44.65 -4.62 35.04
N ARG A 28 45.53 -3.91 34.31
CA ARG A 28 45.07 -3.05 33.22
C ARG A 28 44.70 -3.94 32.06
N SER A 29 43.38 -4.20 31.90
CA SER A 29 42.83 -4.77 30.68
C SER A 29 43.28 -3.86 29.53
N THR A 30 44.04 -4.43 28.61
CA THR A 30 44.51 -3.70 27.42
C THR A 30 43.35 -3.76 26.43
N ASP A 31 42.33 -2.93 26.64
CA ASP A 31 41.22 -2.84 25.71
C ASP A 31 41.70 -2.19 24.42
N LEU A 32 41.33 -2.74 23.29
CA LEU A 32 41.60 -2.16 21.99
C LEU A 32 40.61 -1.00 21.78
N SER A 33 41.12 0.22 21.74
CA SER A 33 40.32 1.41 21.41
C SER A 33 40.23 1.56 19.90
N LEU A 34 39.01 1.49 19.38
CA LEU A 34 38.68 1.61 17.96
C LEU A 34 37.82 2.83 17.71
N ILE A 35 38.23 3.66 16.77
CA ILE A 35 37.46 4.86 16.39
C ILE A 35 36.30 4.42 15.50
N GLY A 36 35.09 4.84 15.89
CA GLY A 36 33.86 4.64 15.13
C GLY A 36 33.13 5.96 14.91
N THR A 37 32.07 5.89 14.16
CA THR A 37 31.19 7.03 13.87
C THR A 37 29.79 6.72 14.36
N VAL A 38 29.17 7.67 15.05
CA VAL A 38 27.75 7.60 15.44
C VAL A 38 26.90 7.67 14.17
N ASP A 39 25.94 6.77 14.05
CA ASP A 39 25.02 6.68 12.94
C ASP A 39 23.60 6.45 13.46
N SER A 40 22.59 6.68 12.65
CA SER A 40 21.17 6.45 13.00
C SER A 40 20.34 6.17 11.75
N ASN A 41 19.08 5.79 11.96
CA ASN A 41 18.13 5.65 10.86
C ASN A 41 17.78 7.02 10.27
N GLN A 42 17.94 7.14 8.96
CA GLN A 42 17.61 8.34 8.20
C GLN A 42 16.56 8.02 7.17
N VAL A 43 15.52 8.86 7.07
CA VAL A 43 14.44 8.73 6.09
C VAL A 43 14.40 10.00 5.26
N ILE A 44 14.58 9.83 3.95
CA ILE A 44 14.45 10.92 2.98
C ILE A 44 12.97 11.04 2.61
N VAL A 45 12.37 12.18 2.93
CA VAL A 45 11.01 12.52 2.56
C VAL A 45 11.02 13.23 1.22
N SER A 46 10.43 12.60 0.20
CA SER A 46 10.40 13.11 -1.18
C SER A 46 8.97 13.45 -1.61
N ALA A 47 8.85 14.37 -2.57
CA ALA A 47 7.59 14.67 -3.22
C ALA A 47 7.06 13.44 -3.99
N ARG A 48 5.76 13.15 -3.90
CA ARG A 48 5.11 12.08 -4.67
C ARG A 48 4.52 12.58 -5.98
N VAL A 49 4.25 13.87 -6.07
CA VAL A 49 3.76 14.57 -7.27
C VAL A 49 4.63 15.80 -7.53
N SER A 50 4.69 16.22 -8.78
CA SER A 50 5.39 17.45 -9.14
C SER A 50 4.52 18.66 -8.78
N GLY A 51 5.15 19.74 -8.31
CA GLY A 51 4.45 20.96 -7.97
C GLY A 51 5.40 21.99 -7.33
N ARG A 52 4.91 23.23 -7.19
CA ARG A 52 5.64 24.27 -6.44
C ARG A 52 5.36 24.10 -4.95
N ILE A 53 6.39 24.21 -4.11
CA ILE A 53 6.23 24.25 -2.66
C ILE A 53 5.57 25.59 -2.29
N GLU A 54 4.30 25.55 -1.95
CA GLU A 54 3.56 26.73 -1.50
C GLU A 54 3.96 27.11 -0.08
N ARG A 55 4.02 26.13 0.80
CA ARG A 55 4.46 26.32 2.19
C ARG A 55 5.37 25.16 2.63
N LEU A 56 6.43 25.53 3.33
CA LEU A 56 7.30 24.60 4.04
C LEU A 56 7.09 24.85 5.53
N LEU A 57 6.63 23.84 6.26
CA LEU A 57 6.14 23.94 7.65
C LEU A 57 7.21 23.58 8.68
N VAL A 58 8.37 23.08 8.22
CA VAL A 58 9.47 22.62 9.07
C VAL A 58 10.79 23.19 8.57
N ASP A 59 11.72 23.41 9.50
CA ASP A 59 13.10 23.82 9.24
C ASP A 59 14.07 22.77 9.79
N GLU A 60 15.36 22.95 9.46
CA GLU A 60 16.43 22.13 10.03
C GLU A 60 16.45 22.25 11.55
N GLY A 61 16.55 21.12 12.25
CA GLY A 61 16.43 21.03 13.70
C GLY A 61 14.99 20.89 14.23
N SER A 62 13.96 21.02 13.40
CA SER A 62 12.57 20.82 13.83
C SER A 62 12.31 19.36 14.23
N VAL A 63 11.66 19.16 15.37
CA VAL A 63 11.20 17.84 15.79
C VAL A 63 9.82 17.60 15.21
N VAL A 64 9.64 16.46 14.54
CA VAL A 64 8.39 16.06 13.88
C VAL A 64 7.94 14.69 14.38
N LYS A 65 6.62 14.49 14.41
CA LYS A 65 5.98 13.19 14.66
C LYS A 65 5.51 12.59 13.36
N GLN A 66 5.37 11.28 13.33
CA GLN A 66 4.75 10.59 12.20
C GLN A 66 3.36 11.18 11.90
N GLY A 67 3.12 11.56 10.64
CA GLY A 67 1.88 12.18 10.18
C GLY A 67 1.88 13.72 10.21
N ASP A 68 2.86 14.37 10.84
CA ASP A 68 2.96 15.83 10.83
C ASP A 68 3.19 16.35 9.40
N ALA A 69 2.58 17.50 9.08
CA ALA A 69 2.75 18.12 7.78
C ALA A 69 4.14 18.76 7.68
N ILE A 70 4.86 18.41 6.63
CA ILE A 70 6.22 18.92 6.31
C ILE A 70 6.14 20.05 5.30
N ALA A 71 5.42 19.79 4.20
CA ALA A 71 5.29 20.75 3.11
C ALA A 71 3.92 20.65 2.45
N GLU A 72 3.46 21.75 1.88
CA GLU A 72 2.26 21.81 1.06
C GLU A 72 2.67 22.30 -0.33
N LEU A 73 2.33 21.49 -1.34
CA LEU A 73 2.53 21.83 -2.74
C LEU A 73 1.31 22.57 -3.27
N ASP A 74 1.51 23.40 -4.29
CA ASP A 74 0.41 24.03 -5.04
C ASP A 74 -0.52 22.95 -5.59
N ARG A 75 -1.79 23.03 -5.23
CA ARG A 75 -2.81 22.03 -5.52
C ARG A 75 -3.85 22.49 -6.53
N ALA A 76 -3.76 23.73 -7.00
CA ALA A 76 -4.80 24.33 -7.84
C ALA A 76 -5.08 23.50 -9.10
N GLU A 77 -4.05 23.01 -9.77
CA GLU A 77 -4.19 22.18 -10.97
C GLU A 77 -4.82 20.83 -10.66
N LEU A 78 -4.33 20.12 -9.62
CA LEU A 78 -4.86 18.83 -9.22
C LEU A 78 -6.28 18.90 -8.67
N GLU A 79 -6.63 19.96 -7.97
CA GLU A 79 -8.01 20.24 -7.56
C GLU A 79 -8.93 20.48 -8.77
N ALA A 80 -8.48 21.23 -9.76
CA ALA A 80 -9.25 21.45 -10.98
C ALA A 80 -9.46 20.13 -11.73
N GLN A 81 -8.44 19.28 -11.81
CA GLN A 81 -8.52 17.94 -12.41
C GLN A 81 -9.51 17.06 -11.64
N ALA A 82 -9.41 16.97 -10.32
CA ALA A 82 -10.34 16.19 -9.50
C ALA A 82 -11.81 16.69 -9.67
N ARG A 83 -12.04 18.01 -9.68
CA ARG A 83 -13.37 18.58 -9.94
C ARG A 83 -13.91 18.24 -11.33
N ALA A 84 -13.07 18.25 -12.36
CA ALA A 84 -13.49 17.88 -13.72
C ALA A 84 -13.93 16.41 -13.79
N VAL A 85 -13.17 15.49 -13.18
CA VAL A 85 -13.54 14.06 -13.11
C VAL A 85 -14.80 13.86 -12.25
N ALA A 86 -14.96 14.58 -11.14
CA ALA A 86 -16.17 14.52 -10.32
C ALA A 86 -17.43 14.98 -11.10
N ALA A 87 -17.31 16.01 -11.91
CA ALA A 87 -18.38 16.43 -12.80
C ALA A 87 -18.73 15.36 -13.85
N GLN A 88 -17.72 14.65 -14.37
CA GLN A 88 -17.92 13.51 -15.28
C GLN A 88 -18.70 12.37 -14.59
N VAL A 89 -18.34 12.00 -13.37
CA VAL A 89 -19.06 10.99 -12.56
C VAL A 89 -20.52 11.41 -12.38
N THR A 90 -20.78 12.68 -12.03
CA THR A 90 -22.14 13.21 -11.85
C THR A 90 -22.96 13.11 -13.15
N SER A 91 -22.37 13.46 -14.28
CA SER A 91 -23.05 13.39 -15.59
C SER A 91 -23.41 11.95 -15.98
N LEU A 92 -22.48 11.01 -15.74
CA LEU A 92 -22.71 9.58 -15.98
C LEU A 92 -23.77 9.02 -15.01
N GLY A 93 -23.79 9.45 -13.75
CA GLY A 93 -24.84 9.10 -12.80
C GLY A 93 -26.24 9.52 -13.28
N SER A 94 -26.38 10.71 -13.83
CA SER A 94 -27.64 11.18 -14.44
C SER A 94 -28.01 10.32 -15.66
N ARG A 95 -27.03 9.93 -16.49
CA ARG A 95 -27.26 9.04 -17.64
C ARG A 95 -27.70 7.64 -17.21
N VAL A 96 -27.11 7.07 -16.17
CA VAL A 96 -27.55 5.81 -15.58
C VAL A 96 -28.99 5.90 -15.11
N SER A 97 -29.34 6.96 -14.37
CA SER A 97 -30.70 7.16 -13.87
C SER A 97 -31.73 7.24 -15.00
N SER A 98 -31.45 8.00 -16.06
CA SER A 98 -32.34 8.09 -17.23
C SER A 98 -32.46 6.76 -17.97
N SER A 99 -31.34 6.01 -18.14
CA SER A 99 -31.35 4.69 -18.78
C SER A 99 -32.16 3.67 -17.96
N VAL A 100 -32.05 3.71 -16.63
CA VAL A 100 -32.85 2.85 -15.71
C VAL A 100 -34.34 3.17 -15.85
N ALA A 101 -34.71 4.45 -15.86
CA ALA A 101 -36.12 4.86 -16.02
C ALA A 101 -36.69 4.39 -17.36
N SER A 102 -35.94 4.60 -18.46
CA SER A 102 -36.36 4.15 -19.80
C SER A 102 -36.50 2.60 -19.89
N ALA A 103 -35.56 1.86 -19.32
CA ALA A 103 -35.61 0.40 -19.29
C ALA A 103 -36.79 -0.14 -18.45
N ALA A 104 -37.07 0.51 -17.32
CA ALA A 104 -38.21 0.15 -16.44
C ALA A 104 -39.56 0.39 -17.16
N GLN A 105 -39.71 1.54 -17.83
CA GLN A 105 -40.92 1.85 -18.61
C GLN A 105 -41.10 0.80 -19.74
N ALA A 106 -40.07 0.56 -20.54
CA ALA A 106 -40.14 -0.41 -21.63
C ALA A 106 -40.47 -1.82 -21.15
N SER A 107 -39.96 -2.25 -20.01
CA SER A 107 -40.24 -3.58 -19.45
C SER A 107 -41.66 -3.72 -18.89
N GLY A 108 -42.20 -2.66 -18.28
CA GLY A 108 -43.60 -2.64 -17.78
C GLY A 108 -44.62 -2.73 -18.91
N GLU A 109 -44.46 -1.95 -19.96
CA GLU A 109 -45.33 -1.94 -21.13
C GLU A 109 -45.33 -3.32 -21.83
N THR A 110 -44.14 -3.87 -22.12
CA THR A 110 -43.99 -5.12 -22.88
C THR A 110 -44.51 -6.34 -22.11
N SER A 111 -44.42 -6.37 -20.78
CA SER A 111 -44.96 -7.48 -19.96
C SER A 111 -46.47 -7.54 -20.03
N SER A 112 -47.14 -6.41 -19.99
CA SER A 112 -48.59 -6.28 -20.10
C SER A 112 -49.09 -6.68 -21.48
N ASP A 113 -48.38 -6.24 -22.54
CA ASP A 113 -48.67 -6.57 -23.93
C ASP A 113 -48.62 -8.10 -24.19
N VAL A 114 -47.57 -8.77 -23.71
CA VAL A 114 -47.45 -10.22 -23.85
C VAL A 114 -48.54 -10.94 -23.10
N ALA A 115 -48.90 -10.54 -21.88
CA ALA A 115 -49.98 -11.14 -21.11
C ALA A 115 -51.34 -11.01 -21.82
N SER A 116 -51.66 -9.81 -22.31
CA SER A 116 -52.86 -9.53 -23.09
C SER A 116 -52.95 -10.35 -24.38
N ALA A 117 -51.85 -10.35 -25.19
CA ALA A 117 -51.80 -11.15 -26.42
C ALA A 117 -51.97 -12.65 -26.17
N ARG A 118 -51.42 -13.19 -25.08
CA ARG A 118 -51.61 -14.61 -24.70
C ARG A 118 -53.03 -14.91 -24.27
N ALA A 119 -53.69 -14.00 -23.54
CA ALA A 119 -55.05 -14.18 -23.14
C ALA A 119 -56.01 -14.27 -24.36
N LEU A 120 -55.83 -13.35 -25.31
CA LEU A 120 -56.58 -13.37 -26.59
C LEU A 120 -56.32 -14.63 -27.43
N MET A 121 -55.08 -15.11 -27.45
CA MET A 121 -54.71 -16.34 -28.13
C MET A 121 -55.39 -17.55 -27.45
N ALA A 122 -55.43 -17.63 -26.13
CA ALA A 122 -56.09 -18.69 -25.41
C ALA A 122 -57.62 -18.74 -25.66
N GLU A 123 -58.25 -17.56 -25.71
CA GLU A 123 -59.66 -17.43 -26.08
C GLU A 123 -59.92 -17.97 -27.50
N ALA A 124 -59.09 -17.58 -28.46
CA ALA A 124 -59.24 -18.06 -29.85
C ALA A 124 -58.92 -19.55 -29.98
N GLN A 125 -58.03 -20.10 -29.17
CA GLN A 125 -57.77 -21.56 -29.13
C GLN A 125 -58.99 -22.35 -28.64
N ALA A 126 -59.65 -21.85 -27.59
CA ALA A 126 -60.89 -22.47 -27.08
C ALA A 126 -62.03 -22.40 -28.13
N ALA A 127 -62.12 -21.27 -28.87
CA ALA A 127 -63.07 -21.14 -29.97
C ALA A 127 -62.73 -22.10 -31.12
N LEU A 128 -61.46 -22.29 -31.49
CA LEU A 128 -61.03 -23.25 -32.49
C LEU A 128 -61.37 -24.68 -32.12
N GLU A 129 -61.18 -25.07 -30.84
CA GLU A 129 -61.54 -26.40 -30.36
C GLU A 129 -63.02 -26.66 -30.53
N ARG A 130 -63.87 -25.69 -30.18
CA ARG A 130 -65.35 -25.79 -30.42
C ARG A 130 -65.67 -25.98 -31.88
N GLU A 131 -65.08 -25.15 -32.81
CA GLU A 131 -65.36 -25.28 -34.24
C GLU A 131 -64.81 -26.60 -34.82
N GLN A 132 -63.71 -27.13 -34.29
CA GLN A 132 -63.21 -28.47 -34.64
C GLN A 132 -64.24 -29.59 -34.28
N LEU A 133 -64.81 -29.58 -33.09
CA LEU A 133 -65.79 -30.54 -32.66
C LEU A 133 -67.08 -30.40 -33.48
N ASP A 134 -67.53 -29.17 -33.74
CA ASP A 134 -68.75 -28.93 -34.54
C ASP A 134 -68.59 -29.35 -35.99
N ASN A 135 -67.43 -29.06 -36.60
CA ASN A 135 -67.11 -29.49 -37.95
C ASN A 135 -67.01 -31.01 -38.05
N ALA A 136 -66.38 -31.72 -37.09
CA ALA A 136 -66.26 -33.16 -37.07
C ALA A 136 -67.70 -33.83 -36.96
N ARG A 137 -68.56 -33.23 -36.16
CA ARG A 137 -69.94 -33.66 -36.03
C ARG A 137 -70.71 -33.44 -37.35
N MET A 138 -70.58 -32.28 -37.97
CA MET A 138 -71.28 -31.93 -39.21
C MET A 138 -70.79 -32.78 -40.40
N VAL A 139 -69.50 -33.08 -40.51
CA VAL A 139 -69.00 -34.03 -41.52
C VAL A 139 -69.63 -35.39 -41.37
N LYS A 140 -69.71 -35.94 -40.14
CA LYS A 140 -70.32 -37.22 -39.88
C LYS A 140 -71.84 -37.28 -40.25
N LEU A 141 -72.59 -36.22 -39.87
CA LEU A 141 -74.01 -36.10 -40.23
C LEU A 141 -74.26 -35.97 -41.74
N ALA A 142 -73.38 -35.30 -42.46
CA ALA A 142 -73.40 -35.14 -43.92
C ALA A 142 -73.14 -36.52 -44.61
N ASP A 143 -72.11 -37.25 -44.10
CA ASP A 143 -71.79 -38.58 -44.62
C ASP A 143 -72.96 -39.63 -44.36
N GLU A 144 -73.74 -39.44 -43.28
CA GLU A 144 -74.94 -40.21 -42.94
C GLU A 144 -76.18 -39.71 -43.69
N GLY A 145 -76.06 -38.66 -44.54
CA GLY A 145 -77.19 -38.13 -45.33
C GLY A 145 -78.17 -37.25 -44.56
N VAL A 146 -77.89 -36.92 -43.30
CA VAL A 146 -78.78 -36.15 -42.40
C VAL A 146 -78.52 -34.62 -42.57
N ALA A 147 -77.32 -34.17 -42.91
CA ALA A 147 -76.97 -32.74 -43.09
C ALA A 147 -76.78 -32.47 -44.61
N SER A 148 -77.03 -31.20 -45.00
CA SER A 148 -76.78 -30.77 -46.38
C SER A 148 -75.29 -30.49 -46.71
N GLN A 149 -74.90 -30.59 -47.98
CA GLN A 149 -73.56 -30.23 -48.45
C GLN A 149 -73.21 -28.77 -48.10
N GLN A 150 -74.24 -27.91 -48.18
CA GLN A 150 -74.08 -26.50 -47.84
C GLN A 150 -73.69 -26.29 -46.35
N ASP A 151 -74.31 -27.09 -45.45
CA ASP A 151 -73.99 -27.00 -43.98
C ASP A 151 -72.60 -27.52 -43.67
N ARG A 152 -72.17 -28.58 -44.35
CA ARG A 152 -70.75 -29.05 -44.30
C ARG A 152 -69.74 -28.01 -44.77
N ASP A 153 -70.02 -27.39 -45.96
CA ASP A 153 -69.10 -26.36 -46.50
C ASP A 153 -69.03 -25.10 -45.58
N ARG A 154 -70.19 -24.76 -44.97
CA ARG A 154 -70.25 -23.65 -44.01
C ARG A 154 -69.44 -23.94 -42.74
N SER A 155 -69.54 -25.14 -42.20
CA SER A 155 -68.80 -25.57 -41.04
C SER A 155 -67.29 -25.63 -41.32
N SER A 156 -66.89 -26.14 -42.48
CA SER A 156 -65.50 -26.18 -42.89
C SER A 156 -64.90 -24.78 -43.10
N ALA A 157 -65.69 -23.83 -43.60
CA ALA A 157 -65.31 -22.44 -43.71
C ALA A 157 -65.11 -21.78 -42.35
N ALA A 158 -66.02 -22.05 -41.39
CA ALA A 158 -65.92 -21.58 -40.01
C ALA A 158 -64.65 -22.10 -39.29
N LEU A 159 -64.34 -23.40 -39.49
CA LEU A 159 -63.11 -24.00 -38.95
C LEU A 159 -61.86 -23.31 -39.54
N LYS A 160 -61.80 -23.10 -40.86
CA LYS A 160 -60.68 -22.40 -41.50
C LYS A 160 -60.53 -20.97 -41.00
N ALA A 161 -61.65 -20.27 -40.76
CA ALA A 161 -61.64 -18.92 -40.18
C ALA A 161 -61.10 -18.92 -38.74
N ALA A 162 -61.49 -19.87 -37.90
CA ALA A 162 -60.97 -20.03 -36.55
C ALA A 162 -59.46 -20.36 -36.56
N GLN A 163 -59.01 -21.24 -37.48
CA GLN A 163 -57.56 -21.54 -37.61
C GLN A 163 -56.78 -20.31 -38.04
N ALA A 164 -57.25 -19.51 -39.00
CA ALA A 164 -56.62 -18.28 -39.42
C ALA A 164 -56.57 -17.27 -38.26
N ARG A 165 -57.61 -17.20 -37.42
CA ARG A 165 -57.65 -16.32 -36.25
C ARG A 165 -56.60 -16.70 -35.23
N VAL A 166 -56.47 -17.98 -34.87
CA VAL A 166 -55.42 -18.47 -33.96
C VAL A 166 -54.03 -18.12 -34.48
N LYS A 167 -53.78 -18.38 -35.78
CA LYS A 167 -52.49 -18.03 -36.40
C LYS A 167 -52.17 -16.53 -36.30
N SER A 168 -53.13 -15.66 -36.61
CA SER A 168 -52.94 -14.21 -36.51
C SER A 168 -52.61 -13.77 -35.06
N LEU A 169 -53.26 -14.36 -34.05
CA LEU A 169 -52.99 -14.07 -32.67
C LEU A 169 -51.65 -14.66 -32.19
N GLN A 170 -51.23 -15.80 -32.75
CA GLN A 170 -49.89 -16.35 -32.53
C GLN A 170 -48.81 -15.41 -33.03
N ASP A 171 -48.98 -14.83 -34.22
CA ASP A 171 -48.07 -13.84 -34.78
C ASP A 171 -48.03 -12.56 -33.89
N GLN A 172 -49.16 -12.15 -33.32
CA GLN A 172 -49.22 -11.03 -32.36
C GLN A 172 -48.44 -11.34 -31.06
N VAL A 173 -48.55 -12.59 -30.52
CA VAL A 173 -47.76 -13.01 -29.36
C VAL A 173 -46.26 -12.97 -29.66
N GLN A 174 -45.81 -13.44 -30.84
CA GLN A 174 -44.43 -13.36 -31.25
C GLN A 174 -43.92 -11.92 -31.37
N ALA A 175 -44.76 -11.03 -31.96
CA ALA A 175 -44.42 -9.58 -32.05
C ALA A 175 -44.27 -8.96 -30.65
N ALA A 176 -45.15 -9.27 -29.70
CA ALA A 176 -45.05 -8.80 -28.33
C ALA A 176 -43.80 -9.37 -27.62
N GLN A 177 -43.45 -10.64 -27.86
CA GLN A 177 -42.23 -11.24 -27.33
C GLN A 177 -40.95 -10.58 -27.92
N ALA A 178 -40.95 -10.24 -29.22
CA ALA A 178 -39.85 -9.51 -29.83
C ALA A 178 -39.62 -8.14 -29.16
N ARG A 179 -40.68 -7.40 -28.78
CA ARG A 179 -40.59 -6.15 -28.01
C ARG A 179 -40.00 -6.40 -26.62
N THR A 180 -40.31 -7.51 -25.97
CA THR A 180 -39.69 -7.90 -24.68
C THR A 180 -38.17 -8.09 -24.83
N ASN A 181 -37.72 -8.68 -25.93
CA ASN A 181 -36.27 -8.82 -26.20
C ASN A 181 -35.59 -7.47 -26.42
N GLN A 182 -36.28 -6.50 -27.04
CA GLN A 182 -35.76 -5.12 -27.14
C GLN A 182 -35.67 -4.45 -25.78
N ALA A 183 -36.67 -4.64 -24.88
CA ALA A 183 -36.61 -4.12 -23.52
C ALA A 183 -35.45 -4.74 -22.72
N ARG A 184 -35.15 -6.03 -22.89
CA ARG A 184 -33.99 -6.69 -22.30
C ARG A 184 -32.66 -6.10 -22.83
N ALA A 185 -32.59 -5.81 -24.11
CA ALA A 185 -31.41 -5.13 -24.69
C ALA A 185 -31.21 -3.74 -24.07
N ALA A 186 -32.31 -2.99 -23.84
CA ALA A 186 -32.23 -1.71 -23.14
C ALA A 186 -31.72 -1.88 -21.68
N ALA A 187 -32.12 -2.94 -20.98
CA ALA A 187 -31.58 -3.26 -19.66
C ALA A 187 -30.07 -3.59 -19.67
N SER A 188 -29.59 -4.24 -20.74
CA SER A 188 -28.15 -4.47 -20.94
C SER A 188 -27.36 -3.16 -21.09
N ASN A 189 -27.95 -2.17 -21.78
CA ASN A 189 -27.35 -0.83 -21.91
C ASN A 189 -27.22 -0.11 -20.56
N VAL A 190 -28.16 -0.32 -19.62
CA VAL A 190 -28.04 0.19 -18.25
C VAL A 190 -26.80 -0.38 -17.58
N SER A 191 -26.53 -1.68 -17.76
CA SER A 191 -25.34 -2.33 -17.22
C SER A 191 -24.06 -1.74 -17.79
N ALA A 192 -24.00 -1.50 -19.10
CA ALA A 192 -22.85 -0.86 -19.76
C ALA A 192 -22.61 0.55 -19.23
N THR A 193 -23.64 1.40 -19.17
CA THR A 193 -23.52 2.77 -18.65
C THR A 193 -23.12 2.79 -17.18
N ARG A 194 -23.58 1.81 -16.37
CA ARG A 194 -23.14 1.67 -14.96
C ARG A 194 -21.66 1.31 -14.87
N SER A 195 -21.16 0.47 -15.77
CA SER A 195 -19.74 0.12 -15.85
C SER A 195 -18.89 1.34 -16.20
N GLU A 196 -19.35 2.19 -17.14
CA GLU A 196 -18.69 3.46 -17.47
C GLU A 196 -18.64 4.41 -16.25
N MET A 197 -19.72 4.52 -15.50
CA MET A 197 -19.77 5.33 -14.26
C MET A 197 -18.77 4.78 -13.22
N ASN A 198 -18.69 3.46 -13.03
CA ASN A 198 -17.75 2.85 -12.10
C ASN A 198 -16.28 3.11 -12.51
N ALA A 199 -15.99 3.07 -13.81
CA ALA A 199 -14.67 3.42 -14.32
C ALA A 199 -14.32 4.90 -14.06
N ALA A 200 -15.26 5.81 -14.25
CA ALA A 200 -15.08 7.22 -13.94
C ALA A 200 -14.91 7.46 -12.42
N GLN A 201 -15.59 6.71 -11.57
CA GLN A 201 -15.39 6.74 -10.11
C GLN A 201 -13.97 6.29 -9.70
N ALA A 202 -13.43 5.27 -10.36
CA ALA A 202 -12.04 4.85 -10.14
C ALA A 202 -11.04 5.95 -10.55
N GLN A 203 -11.31 6.65 -11.66
CA GLN A 203 -10.50 7.80 -12.09
C GLN A 203 -10.59 8.97 -11.09
N LEU A 204 -11.78 9.21 -10.50
CA LEU A 204 -11.94 10.21 -9.45
C LEU A 204 -11.09 9.86 -8.22
N ALA A 205 -11.15 8.62 -7.75
CA ALA A 205 -10.36 8.16 -6.62
C ALA A 205 -8.83 8.30 -6.87
N GLU A 206 -8.39 8.06 -8.11
CA GLU A 206 -6.99 8.30 -8.52
C GLU A 206 -6.63 9.78 -8.43
N ALA A 207 -7.49 10.67 -8.98
CA ALA A 207 -7.26 12.12 -8.96
C ALA A 207 -7.24 12.67 -7.51
N GLU A 208 -8.14 12.21 -6.65
CA GLU A 208 -8.17 12.57 -5.23
C GLU A 208 -6.92 12.07 -4.47
N THR A 209 -6.45 10.88 -4.80
CA THR A 209 -5.21 10.33 -4.23
C THR A 209 -4.00 11.18 -4.62
N ARG A 210 -3.91 11.58 -5.89
CA ARG A 210 -2.85 12.49 -6.36
C ARG A 210 -2.94 13.86 -5.69
N LEU A 211 -4.14 14.39 -5.52
CA LEU A 211 -4.37 15.62 -4.78
C LEU A 211 -3.93 15.47 -3.33
N GLY A 212 -4.20 14.34 -2.67
CA GLY A 212 -3.71 14.03 -1.32
C GLY A 212 -2.19 14.07 -1.20
N TYR A 213 -1.45 13.73 -2.25
CA TYR A 213 0.01 13.77 -2.25
C TYR A 213 0.61 15.18 -2.29
N THR A 214 -0.20 16.21 -2.55
CA THR A 214 0.27 17.61 -2.41
C THR A 214 0.56 17.99 -0.97
N ARG A 215 -0.02 17.31 0.01
CA ARG A 215 0.33 17.42 1.41
C ARG A 215 1.39 16.40 1.77
N VAL A 216 2.63 16.85 1.86
CA VAL A 216 3.77 16.00 2.24
C VAL A 216 3.82 15.87 3.75
N VAL A 217 3.78 14.64 4.26
CA VAL A 217 3.77 14.34 5.70
C VAL A 217 4.99 13.52 6.11
N ALA A 218 5.34 13.59 7.39
CA ALA A 218 6.42 12.82 7.98
C ALA A 218 6.05 11.33 8.04
N PRO A 219 6.83 10.43 7.40
CA PRO A 219 6.59 8.99 7.46
C PRO A 219 7.01 8.36 8.80
N VAL A 220 7.91 9.03 9.52
CA VAL A 220 8.46 8.62 10.82
C VAL A 220 8.59 9.82 11.74
N SER A 221 8.64 9.57 13.06
CA SER A 221 8.99 10.59 14.04
C SER A 221 10.51 10.77 14.09
N GLY A 222 10.98 12.00 14.31
CA GLY A 222 12.41 12.30 14.39
C GLY A 222 12.69 13.79 14.30
N THR A 223 13.94 14.13 14.01
CA THR A 223 14.41 15.51 13.83
C THR A 223 14.81 15.73 12.37
N VAL A 224 14.41 16.85 11.79
CA VAL A 224 14.82 17.24 10.43
C VAL A 224 16.30 17.58 10.44
N SER A 225 17.12 16.81 9.72
CA SER A 225 18.57 17.00 9.65
C SER A 225 18.98 17.85 8.46
N VAL A 226 18.29 17.71 7.33
CA VAL A 226 18.60 18.43 6.09
C VAL A 226 17.32 18.91 5.44
N ARG A 227 17.31 20.14 4.99
CA ARG A 227 16.28 20.72 4.15
C ARG A 227 16.80 20.81 2.70
N ALA A 228 16.41 19.84 1.88
CA ALA A 228 16.85 19.72 0.50
C ALA A 228 16.13 20.68 -0.45
N ALA A 229 14.88 21.08 -0.13
CA ALA A 229 14.07 21.99 -0.97
C ALA A 229 13.62 23.22 -0.19
N ARG A 230 13.27 24.28 -0.88
CA ARG A 230 12.88 25.58 -0.31
C ARG A 230 11.45 25.97 -0.71
N GLN A 231 10.82 26.79 0.11
CA GLN A 231 9.52 27.39 -0.25
C GLN A 231 9.63 28.19 -1.55
N GLY A 232 8.66 28.05 -2.43
CA GLY A 232 8.62 28.66 -3.76
C GLY A 232 9.34 27.86 -4.84
N GLU A 233 10.12 26.85 -4.49
CA GLU A 233 10.80 25.95 -5.43
C GLU A 233 9.83 24.97 -6.07
N VAL A 234 10.08 24.60 -7.33
CA VAL A 234 9.33 23.55 -8.03
C VAL A 234 10.07 22.23 -7.85
N VAL A 235 9.39 21.26 -7.31
CA VAL A 235 9.90 19.90 -7.10
C VAL A 235 9.23 18.91 -8.04
N ASN A 236 9.98 17.90 -8.46
CA ASN A 236 9.48 16.79 -9.24
C ASN A 236 9.16 15.58 -8.34
N ALA A 237 8.34 14.67 -8.83
CA ALA A 237 8.09 13.41 -8.15
C ALA A 237 9.42 12.65 -7.90
N GLY A 238 9.64 12.19 -6.66
CA GLY A 238 10.88 11.57 -6.21
C GLY A 238 11.96 12.53 -5.70
N GLN A 239 11.81 13.84 -5.90
CA GLN A 239 12.80 14.83 -5.43
C GLN A 239 12.73 14.97 -3.90
N PRO A 240 13.88 14.91 -3.19
CA PRO A 240 13.94 15.09 -1.75
C PRO A 240 13.46 16.47 -1.31
N ILE A 241 12.69 16.54 -0.23
CA ILE A 241 12.26 17.79 0.41
C ILE A 241 13.00 17.96 1.73
N VAL A 242 12.96 16.97 2.62
CA VAL A 242 13.69 16.96 3.88
C VAL A 242 14.23 15.56 4.19
N THR A 243 15.26 15.50 5.04
CA THR A 243 15.73 14.25 5.64
C THR A 243 15.40 14.27 7.13
N ILE A 244 14.72 13.23 7.61
CA ILE A 244 14.38 13.03 9.02
C ILE A 244 15.33 11.98 9.60
N VAL A 245 15.86 12.24 10.78
CA VAL A 245 16.78 11.38 11.51
C VAL A 245 16.14 11.00 12.84
N ASP A 246 16.14 9.72 13.16
CA ASP A 246 15.74 9.24 14.47
C ASP A 246 16.93 9.32 15.43
N LEU A 247 16.91 10.31 16.33
CA LEU A 247 17.94 10.49 17.33
C LEU A 247 17.76 9.57 18.55
N THR A 248 16.68 8.83 18.65
CA THR A 248 16.42 7.92 19.77
C THR A 248 17.05 6.54 19.58
N ASP A 249 17.24 6.10 18.34
CA ASP A 249 17.89 4.84 17.98
C ASP A 249 19.20 5.11 17.24
N VAL A 250 20.26 5.30 18.01
CA VAL A 250 21.61 5.57 17.51
C VAL A 250 22.54 4.40 17.81
N TRP A 251 23.52 4.21 16.95
CA TRP A 251 24.59 3.23 17.15
C TRP A 251 25.94 3.80 16.70
N VAL A 252 27.00 3.27 17.28
CA VAL A 252 28.36 3.53 16.82
C VAL A 252 28.74 2.46 15.82
N ARG A 253 29.07 2.86 14.61
CA ARG A 253 29.63 1.98 13.58
C ARG A 253 31.14 2.00 13.69
N VAL A 254 31.72 0.85 13.97
CA VAL A 254 33.16 0.67 14.15
C VAL A 254 33.67 -0.50 13.32
N ALA A 255 34.87 -0.37 12.78
CA ALA A 255 35.57 -1.42 12.05
C ALA A 255 36.55 -2.13 12.99
N VAL A 256 36.30 -3.39 13.29
CA VAL A 256 37.13 -4.22 14.16
C VAL A 256 38.05 -5.08 13.29
N PRO A 257 39.36 -5.15 13.57
CA PRO A 257 40.29 -6.06 12.86
C PRO A 257 39.80 -7.51 12.94
N GLU A 258 39.95 -8.26 11.86
CA GLU A 258 39.53 -9.67 11.78
C GLU A 258 40.14 -10.52 12.91
N THR A 259 41.40 -10.20 13.28
CA THR A 259 42.16 -10.90 14.37
C THR A 259 41.49 -10.79 15.74
N GLU A 260 40.70 -9.73 15.96
CA GLU A 260 40.07 -9.46 17.25
C GLU A 260 38.52 -9.63 17.18
N SER A 261 37.99 -9.83 15.97
CA SER A 261 36.54 -9.93 15.75
C SER A 261 35.91 -11.16 16.41
N ASP A 262 36.70 -12.27 16.59
CA ASP A 262 36.22 -13.47 17.25
C ASP A 262 35.92 -13.29 18.73
N GLY A 263 36.50 -12.24 19.34
CA GLY A 263 36.27 -11.86 20.72
C GLY A 263 34.94 -11.21 21.00
N VAL A 264 34.20 -10.79 19.97
CA VAL A 264 32.93 -10.03 20.10
C VAL A 264 31.80 -10.78 19.48
N ALA A 265 30.72 -11.00 20.24
CA ALA A 265 29.48 -11.63 19.79
C ALA A 265 28.30 -10.63 19.75
N LEU A 266 27.25 -11.01 19.06
CA LEU A 266 25.98 -10.27 19.10
C LEU A 266 25.41 -10.31 20.53
N GLY A 267 25.00 -9.17 21.03
CA GLY A 267 24.48 -8.99 22.39
C GLY A 267 25.53 -8.61 23.43
N ASP A 268 26.82 -8.62 23.09
CA ASP A 268 27.86 -8.23 24.03
C ASP A 268 27.73 -6.75 24.41
N ALA A 269 28.01 -6.45 25.69
CA ALA A 269 28.10 -5.09 26.18
C ALA A 269 29.54 -4.56 25.98
N LEU A 270 29.66 -3.45 25.27
CA LEU A 270 30.94 -2.77 25.02
C LEU A 270 30.90 -1.35 25.59
N GLN A 271 32.04 -0.87 26.03
CA GLN A 271 32.16 0.51 26.49
C GLN A 271 32.42 1.46 25.30
N VAL A 272 31.67 2.52 25.24
CA VAL A 272 31.78 3.58 24.22
C VAL A 272 32.24 4.84 24.89
N ARG A 273 33.39 5.36 24.49
CA ARG A 273 33.95 6.62 24.98
C ARG A 273 33.71 7.73 23.96
N LEU A 274 33.08 8.80 24.44
CA LEU A 274 32.86 10.00 23.63
C LEU A 274 34.09 10.92 23.65
N PRO A 275 34.26 11.85 22.70
CA PRO A 275 35.33 12.82 22.70
C PRO A 275 35.37 13.70 23.97
N SER A 276 34.23 13.87 24.63
CA SER A 276 34.13 14.58 25.92
C SER A 276 34.71 13.79 27.11
N GLY A 277 35.19 12.55 26.91
CA GLY A 277 35.62 11.64 27.96
C GLY A 277 34.52 10.86 28.65
N ARG A 278 33.24 11.11 28.34
CA ARG A 278 32.10 10.39 28.92
C ARG A 278 32.10 8.94 28.39
N MET A 279 31.89 8.01 29.33
CA MET A 279 31.74 6.59 29.04
C MET A 279 30.26 6.23 28.99
N LEU A 280 29.86 5.51 27.95
CA LEU A 280 28.51 4.96 27.77
C LEU A 280 28.63 3.45 27.58
N GLU A 281 27.62 2.74 28.03
CA GLU A 281 27.49 1.30 27.75
C GLU A 281 26.69 1.13 26.48
N GLY A 282 27.23 0.33 25.54
CA GLY A 282 26.57 0.01 24.29
C GLY A 282 26.45 -1.49 24.09
N THR A 283 25.44 -1.93 23.38
CA THR A 283 25.19 -3.34 23.04
C THR A 283 25.46 -3.58 21.58
N VAL A 284 26.19 -4.66 21.25
CA VAL A 284 26.44 -5.09 19.86
C VAL A 284 25.16 -5.61 19.24
N ILE A 285 24.60 -4.85 18.27
CA ILE A 285 23.37 -5.21 17.57
C ILE A 285 23.61 -5.81 16.19
N PHE A 286 24.81 -5.62 15.64
CA PHE A 286 25.15 -6.13 14.32
C PHE A 286 26.64 -6.43 14.25
N LYS A 287 26.97 -7.56 13.63
CA LYS A 287 28.32 -7.97 13.26
C LYS A 287 28.30 -8.30 11.77
N GLY A 288 29.14 -7.62 11.00
CA GLY A 288 29.27 -7.86 9.56
C GLY A 288 29.57 -9.31 9.23
N VAL A 289 28.91 -9.83 8.20
CA VAL A 289 29.13 -11.22 7.72
C VAL A 289 30.29 -11.32 6.73
N GLU A 290 30.74 -10.17 6.24
CA GLU A 290 31.87 -10.04 5.30
C GLU A 290 32.93 -9.12 5.92
N ALA A 291 34.19 -9.48 5.76
CA ALA A 291 35.30 -8.65 6.11
C ALA A 291 35.74 -7.82 4.90
N ASP A 292 35.79 -6.50 5.07
CA ASP A 292 36.21 -5.54 4.04
C ASP A 292 37.56 -4.92 4.40
N PHE A 293 38.24 -4.31 3.43
CA PHE A 293 39.52 -3.65 3.69
C PHE A 293 39.32 -2.37 4.50
N ALA A 294 40.19 -2.14 5.48
CA ALA A 294 40.16 -0.93 6.30
C ALA A 294 40.35 0.34 5.45
N THR A 295 39.34 1.20 5.42
CA THR A 295 39.40 2.51 4.72
C THR A 295 39.99 3.61 5.58
N GLN A 296 40.54 3.31 6.75
CA GLN A 296 41.04 4.27 7.72
C GLN A 296 42.42 4.84 7.29
N ARG A 297 42.50 6.17 7.16
CA ARG A 297 43.70 6.93 6.72
C ARG A 297 44.90 6.89 7.67
N ASP A 298 44.74 6.39 8.91
CA ASP A 298 45.72 6.49 9.98
C ASP A 298 46.42 5.19 10.36
N VAL A 299 46.40 4.19 9.49
CA VAL A 299 47.10 2.92 9.78
C VAL A 299 48.50 2.99 9.15
N GLY A 300 49.52 2.91 9.97
CA GLY A 300 50.92 2.88 9.53
C GLY A 300 51.14 1.80 8.46
N ARG A 301 52.17 1.99 7.59
CA ARG A 301 52.47 1.18 6.39
C ARG A 301 52.41 -0.34 6.57
N SER A 302 52.63 -0.86 7.79
CA SER A 302 52.64 -2.31 8.13
C SER A 302 51.23 -2.89 8.42
N LYS A 303 50.16 -2.10 8.45
CA LYS A 303 48.76 -2.56 8.78
C LYS A 303 47.76 -2.30 7.68
N ARG A 304 48.19 -2.02 6.44
CA ARG A 304 47.28 -1.69 5.31
C ARG A 304 46.44 -2.85 4.80
N ASP A 305 46.81 -4.09 5.08
CA ASP A 305 46.18 -5.29 4.51
C ASP A 305 45.32 -6.06 5.52
N ILE A 306 44.99 -5.48 6.67
CA ILE A 306 44.14 -6.14 7.67
C ILE A 306 42.68 -5.93 7.27
N LYS A 307 41.99 -7.02 7.05
CA LYS A 307 40.54 -7.03 6.88
C LYS A 307 39.85 -6.64 8.20
N THR A 308 38.76 -5.92 8.07
CA THR A 308 37.97 -5.47 9.23
C THR A 308 36.54 -5.92 9.10
N VAL A 309 35.92 -6.27 10.22
CA VAL A 309 34.51 -6.60 10.34
C VAL A 309 33.78 -5.40 10.95
N VAL A 310 32.71 -4.96 10.31
CA VAL A 310 31.91 -3.83 10.78
C VAL A 310 31.03 -4.29 11.94
N LEU A 311 31.10 -3.60 13.07
CA LEU A 311 30.18 -3.75 14.18
C LEU A 311 29.28 -2.51 14.29
N LYS A 312 28.02 -2.71 14.69
CA LYS A 312 27.15 -1.64 15.17
C LYS A 312 26.88 -1.87 16.65
N VAL A 313 27.24 -0.87 17.44
CA VAL A 313 27.07 -0.87 18.90
C VAL A 313 25.99 0.12 19.24
N ARG A 314 24.79 -0.32 19.60
CA ARG A 314 23.68 0.55 20.01
C ARG A 314 23.97 1.20 21.32
N VAL A 315 23.73 2.51 21.42
CA VAL A 315 23.96 3.31 22.62
C VAL A 315 22.67 4.04 22.98
N ASP A 316 22.37 4.13 24.28
CA ASP A 316 21.22 4.91 24.76
C ASP A 316 21.47 6.43 24.55
N ASN A 317 20.53 7.08 23.85
CA ASN A 317 20.59 8.50 23.54
C ASN A 317 19.30 9.25 23.92
N ARG A 318 18.69 8.89 25.07
CA ARG A 318 17.46 9.55 25.54
C ARG A 318 17.66 11.05 25.78
N ASP A 319 18.85 11.47 26.09
CA ASP A 319 19.25 12.88 26.30
C ASP A 319 19.55 13.60 24.96
N GLN A 320 19.46 12.90 23.80
CA GLN A 320 19.67 13.41 22.44
C GLN A 320 21.00 14.16 22.24
N ARG A 321 22.03 13.79 22.99
CA ARG A 321 23.37 14.42 22.90
C ARG A 321 24.25 13.83 21.83
N LEU A 322 23.95 12.60 21.39
CA LEU A 322 24.65 11.95 20.28
C LEU A 322 23.96 12.32 18.99
N THR A 323 24.72 12.89 18.08
CA THR A 323 24.27 13.21 16.73
C THR A 323 25.02 12.35 15.71
N PRO A 324 24.34 11.88 14.65
CA PRO A 324 25.02 11.18 13.55
C PRO A 324 26.18 11.99 12.99
N GLY A 325 27.28 11.30 12.67
CA GLY A 325 28.53 11.93 12.24
C GLY A 325 29.53 12.23 13.37
N MET A 326 29.11 12.19 14.64
CA MET A 326 30.04 12.30 15.77
C MET A 326 31.00 11.12 15.81
N THR A 327 32.25 11.37 16.19
CA THR A 327 33.24 10.34 16.45
C THR A 327 33.02 9.75 17.84
N ALA A 328 33.18 8.44 18.00
CA ALA A 328 33.17 7.76 19.28
C ALA A 328 34.21 6.64 19.27
N GLU A 329 34.79 6.34 20.43
CA GLU A 329 35.73 5.23 20.57
C GLU A 329 35.02 4.04 21.21
N VAL A 330 35.09 2.88 20.58
CA VAL A 330 34.59 1.62 21.14
C VAL A 330 35.75 0.84 21.72
N LEU A 331 35.62 0.48 23.00
CA LEU A 331 36.62 -0.32 23.70
C LEU A 331 36.26 -1.81 23.56
N VAL A 332 37.09 -2.53 22.83
CA VAL A 332 36.95 -3.97 22.58
C VAL A 332 37.89 -4.71 23.52
N PRO A 333 37.41 -5.59 24.42
CA PRO A 333 38.26 -6.35 25.31
C PRO A 333 39.12 -7.34 24.51
N LEU A 334 40.43 -7.24 24.64
CA LEU A 334 41.35 -8.22 24.06
C LEU A 334 41.26 -9.51 24.85
N LYS A 335 40.99 -10.64 24.19
CA LYS A 335 41.14 -11.97 24.83
C LYS A 335 42.61 -12.15 25.23
N LYS A 336 42.88 -12.33 26.53
CA LYS A 336 44.18 -12.83 26.99
C LYS A 336 44.50 -14.15 26.29
N LYS A 337 45.53 -14.14 25.46
CA LYS A 337 46.12 -15.38 24.93
C LYS A 337 46.72 -16.22 26.06
#